data_3d29e33c88208a4ed4012463d4e43664
#
_entry.id   3d29e33c88208a4ed4012463d4e43664
#
_cell.length_a   1.000
_cell.length_b   1.000
_cell.length_c   1.000
_cell.angle_alpha   90.00
_cell.angle_beta   90.00
_cell.angle_gamma   90.00
#
_symmetry.space_group_name_H-M   'P 1'
#
loop_
_entity.id
_entity.type
_entity.pdbx_description
1 polymer ?
#
loop_
_entity_poly.entity_id
_entity_poly.type
_entity_poly.pdbx_seq_one_letter_code
_entity_poly.pdbx_strand_id
1 'polypeptide(L)'
;PDRTPHTGLLEYQNVYRPARVVSFRQETGELCLKNYMNYLDLKEYLSLSFEVTCDGKRLEKGESELKESILPGQTGSLFLDIAVPECGKCYLKVSYHLKQGNALVVLGSVLGFDEILLENKDGRNQQAVSLLECRKEKAVSMQVLETDRFLTIETEKFTYRYSKLFGLFEQLQLHGEELLAAPMEVNIWRAPTDNDRKIKLEWMAAGYDRSRTRAYATTWKTNGESVTIYSTMSVAAVALQRVLDMEAQWNISAAGEITVTMQVKKNMEFPQLPRFGLRLFLKEEYEGLKFYGLGPHESYVDKHRSCSHGLCETTVAEQHEDYLRPQENGSHTDCDYMMIEREDRTFAAVAPEPFAFNVSYYTQEELTEKAHNFELEKSGNTVVCLDYAQNGIGSNSCGPELRKEYRLDQETFTFEMKLLFGKEW
;
A
#
# COMPACT_ATOMS: atom_id res chain seq x y z
N PRO A 1 -16.25 20.51 -6.99
CA PRO A 1 -17.03 21.71 -6.63
C PRO A 1 -16.13 22.91 -6.31
N ASP A 2 -15.00 22.69 -5.63
CA ASP A 2 -14.02 23.71 -5.20
C ASP A 2 -13.04 24.14 -6.30
N ARG A 3 -13.03 23.46 -7.46
CA ARG A 3 -12.14 23.64 -8.61
C ARG A 3 -10.67 23.34 -8.31
N THR A 4 -10.36 22.59 -7.27
CA THR A 4 -9.02 22.04 -7.04
C THR A 4 -8.78 20.81 -7.91
N PRO A 5 -7.54 20.54 -8.37
CA PRO A 5 -7.20 19.27 -9.02
C PRO A 5 -7.31 18.11 -8.02
N HIS A 6 -8.24 17.20 -8.28
CA HIS A 6 -8.33 15.93 -7.55
C HIS A 6 -7.40 14.86 -8.16
N THR A 7 -7.16 13.78 -7.44
CA THR A 7 -6.24 12.71 -7.85
C THR A 7 -6.53 12.14 -9.24
N GLY A 8 -7.81 12.06 -9.65
CA GLY A 8 -8.18 11.65 -11.00
C GLY A 8 -7.69 12.60 -12.11
N LEU A 9 -7.61 13.91 -11.86
CA LEU A 9 -7.06 14.87 -12.83
C LEU A 9 -5.53 14.77 -12.92
N LEU A 10 -4.87 14.54 -11.80
CA LEU A 10 -3.42 14.34 -11.76
C LEU A 10 -3.02 13.04 -12.47
N GLU A 11 -3.79 11.98 -12.27
CA GLU A 11 -3.66 10.71 -13.01
C GLU A 11 -3.82 10.93 -14.53
N TYR A 12 -4.88 11.66 -14.93
CA TYR A 12 -5.16 12.01 -16.33
C TYR A 12 -4.01 12.80 -16.97
N GLN A 13 -3.42 13.76 -16.26
CA GLN A 13 -2.28 14.56 -16.74
C GLN A 13 -1.13 13.64 -17.17
N ASN A 14 -0.74 12.68 -16.35
CA ASN A 14 0.37 11.79 -16.67
C ASN A 14 0.01 10.72 -17.70
N VAL A 15 -1.25 10.29 -17.76
CA VAL A 15 -1.74 9.38 -18.83
C VAL A 15 -1.61 10.06 -20.20
N TYR A 16 -1.86 11.35 -20.31
CA TYR A 16 -1.80 12.12 -21.56
C TYR A 16 -0.46 12.85 -21.81
N ARG A 17 0.59 12.47 -21.10
CA ARG A 17 1.91 13.06 -21.32
C ARG A 17 2.39 12.93 -22.78
N PRO A 18 3.09 13.94 -23.31
CA PRO A 18 3.42 14.04 -24.74
C PRO A 18 4.47 13.03 -25.21
N ALA A 19 5.30 12.56 -24.30
CA ALA A 19 6.35 11.57 -24.56
C ALA A 19 6.26 10.40 -23.57
N ARG A 20 6.83 9.27 -23.94
CA ARG A 20 7.01 8.11 -23.03
C ARG A 20 8.36 7.48 -23.27
N VAL A 21 8.98 7.06 -22.18
CA VAL A 21 10.15 6.19 -22.26
C VAL A 21 9.72 4.84 -22.81
N VAL A 22 10.45 4.39 -23.85
CA VAL A 22 10.27 3.06 -24.44
C VAL A 22 11.27 2.09 -23.87
N SER A 23 12.52 2.53 -23.66
CA SER A 23 13.58 1.75 -23.03
C SER A 23 14.65 2.66 -22.44
N PHE A 24 15.33 2.16 -21.45
CA PHE A 24 16.55 2.73 -20.89
C PHE A 24 17.62 1.63 -20.77
N ARG A 25 18.80 1.90 -21.31
CA ARG A 25 19.97 1.00 -21.20
C ARG A 25 20.93 1.58 -20.18
N GLN A 26 20.92 1.02 -19.01
CA GLN A 26 21.68 1.53 -17.87
C GLN A 26 23.19 1.55 -18.12
N GLU A 27 23.74 0.53 -18.82
CA GLU A 27 25.19 0.43 -19.10
C GLU A 27 25.69 1.55 -20.03
N THR A 28 24.86 2.06 -20.93
CA THR A 28 25.24 3.08 -21.89
C THR A 28 24.63 4.45 -21.58
N GLY A 29 23.66 4.51 -20.65
CA GLY A 29 22.87 5.69 -20.37
C GLY A 29 21.87 6.05 -21.50
N GLU A 30 21.65 5.17 -22.49
CA GLU A 30 20.76 5.45 -23.60
C GLU A 30 19.30 5.38 -23.18
N LEU A 31 18.61 6.52 -23.25
CA LEU A 31 17.17 6.66 -23.02
C LEU A 31 16.45 6.85 -24.35
N CYS A 32 15.57 5.92 -24.70
CA CYS A 32 14.74 5.99 -25.91
C CYS A 32 13.35 6.52 -25.56
N LEU A 33 12.94 7.60 -26.24
CA LEU A 33 11.63 8.24 -26.10
C LEU A 33 10.78 8.02 -27.34
N LYS A 34 9.47 7.88 -27.16
CA LYS A 34 8.47 7.90 -28.23
C LYS A 34 7.62 9.16 -28.13
N ASN A 35 7.43 9.81 -29.28
CA ASN A 35 6.51 10.95 -29.43
C ASN A 35 5.05 10.47 -29.56
N TYR A 36 4.19 10.88 -28.62
CA TYR A 36 2.75 10.61 -28.64
C TYR A 36 1.91 11.80 -29.11
N MET A 37 2.57 12.92 -29.50
CA MET A 37 1.90 14.05 -30.13
C MET A 37 1.50 13.69 -31.58
N ASN A 38 0.49 14.38 -32.12
CA ASN A 38 0.02 14.14 -33.49
C ASN A 38 0.59 15.12 -34.50
N TYR A 39 1.07 16.30 -34.04
CA TYR A 39 1.42 17.39 -34.95
C TYR A 39 2.75 18.07 -34.61
N LEU A 40 3.28 17.88 -33.41
CA LEU A 40 4.45 18.60 -32.91
C LEU A 40 5.67 17.70 -32.76
N ASP A 41 6.83 18.25 -33.11
CA ASP A 41 8.14 17.67 -32.80
C ASP A 41 8.43 17.82 -31.31
N LEU A 42 8.84 16.74 -30.64
CA LEU A 42 9.20 16.80 -29.22
C LEU A 42 10.32 17.80 -28.93
N LYS A 43 11.32 17.90 -29.82
CA LYS A 43 12.44 18.82 -29.67
C LYS A 43 11.99 20.27 -29.53
N GLU A 44 10.96 20.67 -30.27
CA GLU A 44 10.42 22.04 -30.22
C GLU A 44 9.43 22.25 -29.07
N TYR A 45 8.82 21.15 -28.58
CA TYR A 45 7.72 21.23 -27.64
C TYR A 45 8.14 21.07 -26.17
N LEU A 46 9.11 20.20 -25.87
CA LEU A 46 9.48 19.91 -24.48
C LEU A 46 10.99 19.98 -24.21
N SER A 47 11.32 20.29 -22.96
CA SER A 47 12.60 20.03 -22.32
C SER A 47 12.44 18.92 -21.27
N LEU A 48 13.56 18.32 -20.89
CA LEU A 48 13.61 17.19 -19.97
C LEU A 48 14.35 17.57 -18.70
N SER A 49 13.87 17.11 -17.57
CA SER A 49 14.70 16.96 -16.37
C SER A 49 14.71 15.51 -15.92
N PHE A 50 15.77 15.10 -15.25
CA PHE A 50 15.84 13.79 -14.66
C PHE A 50 16.28 13.87 -13.19
N GLU A 51 15.88 12.88 -12.42
CA GLU A 51 16.25 12.71 -11.03
C GLU A 51 16.54 11.24 -10.76
N VAL A 52 17.67 10.96 -10.11
CA VAL A 52 18.00 9.62 -9.60
C VAL A 52 17.80 9.63 -8.09
N THR A 53 16.97 8.72 -7.61
CA THR A 53 16.73 8.51 -6.18
C THR A 53 17.21 7.13 -5.75
N CYS A 54 17.59 6.97 -4.49
CA CYS A 54 17.86 5.68 -3.86
C CYS A 54 17.28 5.71 -2.45
N ASP A 55 16.43 4.73 -2.13
CA ASP A 55 15.67 4.67 -0.87
C ASP A 55 14.95 5.99 -0.52
N GLY A 56 14.42 6.66 -1.55
CA GLY A 56 13.73 7.95 -1.44
C GLY A 56 14.65 9.18 -1.30
N LYS A 57 15.96 9.00 -1.19
CA LYS A 57 16.91 10.10 -1.16
C LYS A 57 17.37 10.44 -2.58
N ARG A 58 17.28 11.72 -2.94
CA ARG A 58 17.79 12.20 -4.22
C ARG A 58 19.32 12.16 -4.22
N LEU A 59 19.88 11.42 -5.18
CA LEU A 59 21.33 11.32 -5.41
C LEU A 59 21.77 12.32 -6.46
N GLU A 60 21.01 12.45 -7.54
CA GLU A 60 21.36 13.26 -8.68
C GLU A 60 20.12 13.92 -9.27
N LYS A 61 20.31 15.11 -9.87
CA LYS A 61 19.30 15.81 -10.65
C LYS A 61 19.98 16.54 -11.80
N GLY A 62 19.42 16.47 -12.99
CA GLY A 62 19.93 17.16 -14.16
C GLY A 62 18.83 17.58 -15.11
N GLU A 63 19.24 18.34 -16.10
CA GLU A 63 18.41 18.76 -17.23
C GLU A 63 19.02 18.24 -18.52
N SER A 64 18.19 17.92 -19.50
CA SER A 64 18.62 17.47 -20.80
C SER A 64 17.74 18.05 -21.89
N GLU A 65 18.33 18.33 -23.02
CA GLU A 65 17.61 18.78 -24.22
C GLU A 65 17.67 17.72 -25.32
N LEU A 66 16.59 17.60 -26.06
CA LEU A 66 16.57 16.79 -27.27
C LEU A 66 17.40 17.47 -28.38
N LYS A 67 18.51 16.83 -28.74
CA LYS A 67 19.40 17.32 -29.82
C LYS A 67 18.84 17.06 -31.19
N GLU A 68 18.15 15.94 -31.35
CA GLU A 68 17.55 15.49 -32.60
C GLU A 68 16.04 15.64 -32.60
N SER A 69 15.48 15.80 -33.79
CA SER A 69 14.03 15.86 -34.02
C SER A 69 13.39 14.51 -33.78
N ILE A 70 12.29 14.48 -33.01
CA ILE A 70 11.46 13.28 -32.80
C ILE A 70 10.05 13.63 -33.27
N LEU A 71 9.75 13.33 -34.53
CA LEU A 71 8.48 13.63 -35.16
C LEU A 71 7.32 12.78 -34.57
N PRO A 72 6.07 13.18 -34.78
CA PRO A 72 4.89 12.46 -34.31
C PRO A 72 4.94 10.95 -34.61
N GLY A 73 4.72 10.14 -33.59
CA GLY A 73 4.74 8.66 -33.67
C GLY A 73 6.13 8.02 -33.75
N GLN A 74 7.21 8.82 -33.94
CA GLN A 74 8.58 8.33 -34.01
C GLN A 74 9.22 8.17 -32.63
N THR A 75 10.34 7.45 -32.62
CA THR A 75 11.24 7.30 -31.47
C THR A 75 12.56 8.01 -31.73
N GLY A 76 13.22 8.44 -30.66
CA GLY A 76 14.57 9.00 -30.70
C GLY A 76 15.26 8.77 -29.36
N SER A 77 16.59 8.82 -29.36
CA SER A 77 17.40 8.56 -28.17
C SER A 77 18.14 9.79 -27.69
N LEU A 78 18.37 9.84 -26.38
CA LEU A 78 19.33 10.73 -25.73
C LEU A 78 20.14 9.94 -24.71
N PHE A 79 21.22 10.51 -24.21
CA PHE A 79 22.10 9.85 -23.27
C PHE A 79 22.12 10.59 -21.95
N LEU A 80 21.94 9.85 -20.86
CA LEU A 80 22.05 10.32 -19.48
C LEU A 80 23.26 9.64 -18.86
N ASP A 81 24.17 10.44 -18.32
CA ASP A 81 25.30 9.93 -17.53
C ASP A 81 24.85 9.95 -16.05
N ILE A 82 24.49 8.78 -15.53
CA ILE A 82 23.97 8.61 -14.18
C ILE A 82 24.77 7.57 -13.40
N ALA A 83 24.94 7.81 -12.11
CA ALA A 83 25.58 6.86 -11.19
C ALA A 83 24.50 6.11 -10.37
N VAL A 84 24.63 4.77 -10.29
CA VAL A 84 23.72 3.93 -9.51
C VAL A 84 24.48 3.26 -8.38
N PRO A 85 24.06 3.41 -7.12
CA PRO A 85 24.67 2.71 -5.98
C PRO A 85 24.56 1.20 -6.10
N GLU A 86 25.47 0.47 -5.44
CA GLU A 86 25.45 -0.99 -5.40
C GLU A 86 24.28 -1.57 -4.59
N CYS A 87 23.75 -0.80 -3.62
CA CYS A 87 22.66 -1.20 -2.74
C CYS A 87 21.60 -0.11 -2.63
N GLY A 88 20.37 -0.50 -2.31
CA GLY A 88 19.23 0.38 -2.17
C GLY A 88 18.28 0.33 -3.38
N LYS A 89 17.03 0.64 -3.17
CA LYS A 89 16.00 0.68 -4.21
C LYS A 89 16.08 1.99 -4.98
N CYS A 90 16.62 1.95 -6.19
CA CYS A 90 16.97 3.13 -6.97
C CYS A 90 16.03 3.33 -8.15
N TYR A 91 15.61 4.57 -8.40
CA TYR A 91 14.76 4.94 -9.53
C TYR A 91 15.34 6.12 -10.31
N LEU A 92 15.15 6.06 -11.63
CA LEU A 92 15.31 7.20 -12.54
C LEU A 92 13.94 7.76 -12.89
N LYS A 93 13.67 8.99 -12.50
CA LYS A 93 12.46 9.74 -12.90
C LYS A 93 12.83 10.74 -13.97
N VAL A 94 12.13 10.68 -15.11
CA VAL A 94 12.30 11.59 -16.24
C VAL A 94 11.05 12.43 -16.37
N SER A 95 11.15 13.73 -16.20
CA SER A 95 10.03 14.68 -16.26
C SER A 95 10.06 15.49 -17.55
N TYR A 96 8.88 15.72 -18.11
CA TYR A 96 8.66 16.45 -19.36
C TYR A 96 8.14 17.85 -19.04
N HIS A 97 8.80 18.89 -19.52
CA HIS A 97 8.44 20.28 -19.26
C HIS A 97 8.09 21.00 -20.55
N LEU A 98 7.10 21.87 -20.51
CA LEU A 98 6.72 22.69 -21.65
C LEU A 98 7.83 23.69 -22.00
N LYS A 99 8.36 23.62 -23.23
CA LYS A 99 9.49 24.45 -23.70
C LYS A 99 9.08 25.87 -24.10
N GLN A 100 7.83 26.06 -24.49
CA GLN A 100 7.30 27.37 -24.82
C GLN A 100 5.92 27.57 -24.23
N GLY A 101 5.77 28.54 -23.34
CA GLY A 101 4.50 28.89 -22.74
C GLY A 101 3.48 29.41 -23.74
N ASN A 102 2.21 29.30 -23.40
CA ASN A 102 1.12 29.91 -24.16
C ASN A 102 0.13 30.61 -23.22
N ALA A 103 -1.02 31.06 -23.73
CA ALA A 103 -2.02 31.78 -22.94
C ALA A 103 -2.63 30.94 -21.79
N LEU A 104 -2.53 29.60 -21.84
CA LEU A 104 -3.16 28.69 -20.88
C LEU A 104 -2.14 27.97 -19.97
N VAL A 105 -0.92 27.74 -20.47
CA VAL A 105 0.09 26.93 -19.77
C VAL A 105 1.43 27.68 -19.73
N VAL A 106 1.99 27.82 -18.55
CA VAL A 106 3.23 28.57 -18.32
C VAL A 106 4.44 27.75 -18.80
N LEU A 107 5.46 28.45 -19.32
CA LEU A 107 6.78 27.89 -19.62
C LEU A 107 7.33 27.09 -18.43
N GLY A 108 7.86 25.89 -18.67
CA GLY A 108 8.43 25.01 -17.65
C GLY A 108 7.41 24.17 -16.89
N SER A 109 6.11 24.32 -17.17
CA SER A 109 5.07 23.47 -16.55
C SER A 109 5.35 22.01 -16.83
N VAL A 110 5.21 21.15 -15.79
CA VAL A 110 5.34 19.71 -15.93
C VAL A 110 4.17 19.15 -16.71
N LEU A 111 4.45 18.46 -17.80
CA LEU A 111 3.47 17.82 -18.67
C LEU A 111 3.23 16.35 -18.30
N GLY A 112 4.13 15.77 -17.53
CA GLY A 112 4.11 14.39 -17.06
C GLY A 112 5.52 13.86 -16.85
N PHE A 113 5.61 12.59 -16.48
CA PHE A 113 6.89 11.91 -16.22
C PHE A 113 6.82 10.41 -16.53
N ASP A 114 7.98 9.79 -16.64
CA ASP A 114 8.19 8.34 -16.57
C ASP A 114 9.15 8.02 -15.44
N GLU A 115 8.99 6.85 -14.85
CA GLU A 115 9.85 6.32 -13.81
C GLU A 115 10.35 4.93 -14.19
N ILE A 116 11.61 4.65 -13.89
CA ILE A 116 12.31 3.43 -14.25
C ILE A 116 13.04 2.92 -13.02
N LEU A 117 12.79 1.67 -12.63
CA LEU A 117 13.58 0.98 -11.61
C LEU A 117 14.97 0.72 -12.17
N LEU A 118 16.00 1.11 -11.43
CA LEU A 118 17.39 0.90 -11.79
C LEU A 118 17.93 -0.39 -11.15
N GLU A 119 18.66 -1.18 -11.93
CA GLU A 119 19.24 -2.42 -11.45
C GLU A 119 20.56 -2.16 -10.73
N ASN A 120 20.77 -2.85 -9.60
CA ASN A 120 22.01 -2.89 -8.85
C ASN A 120 22.19 -4.24 -8.15
N LYS A 121 23.21 -4.40 -7.28
CA LYS A 121 23.50 -5.70 -6.64
C LYS A 121 22.46 -6.10 -5.59
N ASP A 122 21.96 -5.12 -4.82
CA ASP A 122 20.89 -5.32 -3.84
C ASP A 122 19.87 -4.19 -3.95
N GLY A 123 18.85 -4.40 -4.79
CA GLY A 123 17.80 -3.43 -5.11
C GLY A 123 16.72 -3.30 -4.04
N ARG A 124 16.90 -3.88 -2.85
CA ARG A 124 15.95 -3.77 -1.75
C ARG A 124 16.09 -2.44 -1.03
N ASN A 125 14.99 -1.88 -0.56
CA ASN A 125 15.02 -0.71 0.29
C ASN A 125 15.71 -1.03 1.63
N GLN A 126 16.77 -0.30 1.97
CA GLN A 126 17.62 -0.63 3.12
C GLN A 126 16.91 -0.38 4.46
N GLN A 127 15.98 0.58 4.54
CA GLN A 127 15.14 0.76 5.73
C GLN A 127 14.20 -0.43 5.94
N ALA A 128 13.57 -0.92 4.86
CA ALA A 128 12.72 -2.11 4.93
C ALA A 128 13.52 -3.35 5.35
N VAL A 129 14.74 -3.53 4.81
CA VAL A 129 15.66 -4.61 5.24
C VAL A 129 15.94 -4.51 6.73
N SER A 130 16.28 -3.32 7.24
CA SER A 130 16.54 -3.09 8.66
C SER A 130 15.31 -3.40 9.54
N LEU A 131 14.11 -3.05 9.10
CA LEU A 131 12.86 -3.34 9.82
C LEU A 131 12.52 -4.84 9.84
N LEU A 132 12.89 -5.57 8.78
CA LEU A 132 12.69 -7.03 8.70
C LEU A 132 13.64 -7.79 9.61
N GLU A 133 14.83 -7.26 9.90
CA GLU A 133 15.77 -7.88 10.83
C GLU A 133 15.16 -7.97 12.23
N CYS A 134 15.33 -9.13 12.87
CA CYS A 134 14.88 -9.31 14.26
C CYS A 134 15.76 -8.54 15.22
N ARG A 135 15.18 -7.72 16.06
CA ARG A 135 15.92 -7.07 17.16
C ARG A 135 16.41 -8.12 18.14
N LYS A 136 17.72 -8.14 18.37
CA LYS A 136 18.34 -8.96 19.41
C LYS A 136 18.15 -8.27 20.76
N GLU A 137 17.11 -8.63 21.48
CA GLU A 137 17.01 -8.26 22.90
C GLU A 137 17.69 -9.31 23.78
N LYS A 138 18.12 -8.88 24.99
CA LYS A 138 18.56 -9.82 26.00
C LYS A 138 17.41 -10.77 26.31
N ALA A 139 17.73 -12.05 26.53
CA ALA A 139 16.75 -13.08 26.80
C ALA A 139 15.77 -12.63 27.91
N VAL A 140 14.54 -12.31 27.51
CA VAL A 140 13.44 -11.96 28.41
C VAL A 140 12.60 -13.23 28.56
N SER A 141 12.25 -13.59 29.78
CA SER A 141 11.37 -14.74 30.02
C SER A 141 9.98 -14.44 29.47
N MET A 142 9.56 -15.18 28.46
CA MET A 142 8.21 -15.14 27.93
C MET A 142 7.35 -16.18 28.63
N GLN A 143 6.21 -15.75 29.16
CA GLN A 143 5.19 -16.66 29.74
C GLN A 143 4.04 -16.80 28.76
N VAL A 144 3.50 -18.01 28.64
CA VAL A 144 2.31 -18.29 27.85
C VAL A 144 1.24 -18.90 28.76
N LEU A 145 0.14 -18.19 28.89
CA LEU A 145 -1.04 -18.65 29.63
C LEU A 145 -2.11 -19.10 28.64
N GLU A 146 -2.51 -20.35 28.72
CA GLU A 146 -3.52 -20.93 27.82
C GLU A 146 -4.83 -21.17 28.55
N THR A 147 -5.92 -20.75 27.94
CA THR A 147 -7.29 -21.07 28.32
C THR A 147 -8.03 -21.70 27.14
N ASP A 148 -9.27 -22.11 27.33
CA ASP A 148 -10.11 -22.65 26.24
C ASP A 148 -10.30 -21.67 25.10
N ARG A 149 -10.29 -20.33 25.39
CA ARG A 149 -10.57 -19.28 24.43
C ARG A 149 -9.35 -18.50 23.98
N PHE A 150 -8.33 -18.37 24.83
CA PHE A 150 -7.21 -17.44 24.62
C PHE A 150 -5.85 -18.08 24.85
N LEU A 151 -4.87 -17.58 24.10
CA LEU A 151 -3.46 -17.64 24.46
C LEU A 151 -3.04 -16.22 24.83
N THR A 152 -2.48 -16.06 26.03
CA THR A 152 -1.91 -14.79 26.49
C THR A 152 -0.39 -14.95 26.59
N ILE A 153 0.33 -14.11 25.87
CA ILE A 153 1.79 -14.08 25.83
C ILE A 153 2.23 -12.86 26.61
N GLU A 154 3.00 -13.07 27.67
CA GLU A 154 3.37 -12.03 28.63
C GLU A 154 4.89 -11.94 28.82
N THR A 155 5.36 -10.69 28.90
CA THR A 155 6.70 -10.32 29.34
C THR A 155 6.57 -9.11 30.29
N GLU A 156 7.69 -8.61 30.81
CA GLU A 156 7.69 -7.34 31.57
C GLU A 156 7.28 -6.13 30.73
N LYS A 157 7.38 -6.22 29.38
CA LYS A 157 7.16 -5.10 28.46
C LYS A 157 5.78 -5.14 27.79
N PHE A 158 5.27 -6.34 27.48
CA PHE A 158 4.04 -6.48 26.71
C PHE A 158 3.18 -7.65 27.22
N THR A 159 1.86 -7.53 26.95
CA THR A 159 0.88 -8.59 27.13
C THR A 159 0.01 -8.65 25.89
N TYR A 160 0.11 -9.73 25.11
CA TYR A 160 -0.66 -9.95 23.90
C TYR A 160 -1.65 -11.10 24.07
N ARG A 161 -2.92 -10.86 23.76
CA ARG A 161 -3.98 -11.86 23.88
C ARG A 161 -4.51 -12.26 22.51
N TYR A 162 -4.29 -13.51 22.18
CA TYR A 162 -4.69 -14.16 20.94
C TYR A 162 -5.98 -14.97 21.14
N SER A 163 -6.98 -14.76 20.28
CA SER A 163 -8.26 -15.48 20.31
C SER A 163 -8.15 -16.80 19.55
N LYS A 164 -8.33 -17.92 20.24
CA LYS A 164 -8.39 -19.26 19.64
C LYS A 164 -9.67 -19.47 18.82
N LEU A 165 -10.68 -18.60 18.99
CA LEU A 165 -11.92 -18.65 18.23
C LEU A 165 -11.80 -17.96 16.87
N PHE A 166 -11.07 -16.83 16.83
CA PHE A 166 -10.96 -16.01 15.62
C PHE A 166 -9.62 -16.16 14.90
N GLY A 167 -8.58 -16.69 15.56
CA GLY A 167 -7.26 -16.85 15.00
C GLY A 167 -6.48 -15.53 14.86
N LEU A 168 -6.80 -14.54 15.69
CA LEU A 168 -6.29 -13.16 15.61
C LEU A 168 -6.06 -12.60 17.02
N PHE A 169 -5.30 -11.51 17.14
CA PHE A 169 -5.12 -10.80 18.39
C PHE A 169 -6.35 -9.94 18.70
N GLU A 170 -6.88 -10.12 19.91
CA GLU A 170 -7.95 -9.27 20.44
C GLU A 170 -7.40 -8.10 21.27
N GLN A 171 -6.19 -8.24 21.78
CA GLN A 171 -5.57 -7.27 22.67
C GLN A 171 -4.06 -7.25 22.47
N LEU A 172 -3.51 -6.06 22.36
CA LEU A 172 -2.08 -5.81 22.30
C LEU A 172 -1.73 -4.71 23.31
N GLN A 173 -1.13 -5.09 24.44
CA GLN A 173 -0.68 -4.13 25.45
C GLN A 173 0.83 -3.99 25.40
N LEU A 174 1.33 -2.76 25.42
CA LEU A 174 2.74 -2.41 25.53
C LEU A 174 2.92 -1.48 26.73
N HIS A 175 3.80 -1.85 27.67
CA HIS A 175 4.03 -1.12 28.92
C HIS A 175 2.75 -0.85 29.72
N GLY A 176 1.80 -1.78 29.69
CA GLY A 176 0.51 -1.69 30.38
C GLY A 176 -0.57 -0.89 29.65
N GLU A 177 -0.26 -0.29 28.50
CA GLU A 177 -1.22 0.45 27.69
C GLU A 177 -1.77 -0.39 26.54
N GLU A 178 -3.09 -0.37 26.35
CA GLU A 178 -3.77 -1.05 25.27
C GLU A 178 -3.59 -0.29 23.94
N LEU A 179 -3.11 -0.99 22.92
CA LEU A 179 -2.86 -0.42 21.61
C LEU A 179 -4.07 -0.53 20.68
N LEU A 180 -4.95 -1.53 20.88
CA LEU A 180 -6.10 -1.78 20.04
C LEU A 180 -7.37 -1.26 20.67
N ALA A 181 -8.18 -0.53 19.92
CA ALA A 181 -9.54 -0.11 20.30
C ALA A 181 -10.57 -1.21 20.08
N ALA A 182 -10.30 -2.13 19.12
CA ALA A 182 -11.12 -3.29 18.80
C ALA A 182 -10.20 -4.45 18.36
N PRO A 183 -10.67 -5.70 18.40
CA PRO A 183 -9.94 -6.85 17.91
C PRO A 183 -9.46 -6.67 16.47
N MET A 184 -8.27 -7.20 16.17
CA MET A 184 -7.74 -7.28 14.81
C MET A 184 -8.65 -8.14 13.93
N GLU A 185 -8.73 -7.83 12.64
CA GLU A 185 -9.56 -8.56 11.68
C GLU A 185 -8.77 -8.94 10.43
N VAL A 186 -9.14 -10.07 9.80
CA VAL A 186 -8.84 -10.27 8.38
C VAL A 186 -9.87 -9.47 7.60
N ASN A 187 -9.41 -8.58 6.76
CA ASN A 187 -10.27 -7.69 6.00
C ASN A 187 -10.31 -8.09 4.51
N ILE A 188 -11.52 -8.33 4.01
CA ILE A 188 -11.79 -8.55 2.59
C ILE A 188 -12.78 -7.51 2.02
N TRP A 189 -13.14 -6.48 2.79
CA TRP A 189 -14.09 -5.45 2.41
C TRP A 189 -13.44 -4.09 2.19
N ARG A 190 -13.85 -3.39 1.15
CA ARG A 190 -13.62 -1.95 0.96
C ARG A 190 -14.94 -1.21 0.79
N ALA A 191 -14.99 0.07 1.13
CA ALA A 191 -16.12 0.92 0.78
C ALA A 191 -16.24 1.01 -0.74
N PRO A 192 -17.33 0.51 -1.36
CA PRO A 192 -17.42 0.42 -2.81
C PRO A 192 -17.30 1.78 -3.47
N THR A 193 -16.45 1.88 -4.48
CA THR A 193 -16.33 3.09 -5.31
C THR A 193 -17.53 3.22 -6.26
N ASP A 194 -17.66 4.38 -6.90
CA ASP A 194 -18.69 4.58 -7.95
C ASP A 194 -18.52 3.59 -9.11
N ASN A 195 -17.29 3.15 -9.38
CA ASN A 195 -17.00 2.14 -10.39
C ASN A 195 -17.39 0.73 -9.94
N ASP A 196 -17.44 0.46 -8.65
CA ASP A 196 -17.85 -0.83 -8.09
C ASP A 196 -19.38 -1.05 -8.15
N ARG A 197 -20.15 -0.15 -8.75
CA ARG A 197 -21.61 -0.13 -8.76
C ARG A 197 -22.27 -1.48 -9.09
N LYS A 198 -21.68 -2.26 -9.98
CA LYS A 198 -22.19 -3.58 -10.35
C LYS A 198 -21.61 -4.68 -9.46
N ILE A 199 -20.29 -4.74 -9.34
CA ILE A 199 -19.61 -5.82 -8.61
C ILE A 199 -19.94 -5.82 -7.13
N LYS A 200 -20.21 -4.66 -6.51
CA LYS A 200 -20.62 -4.60 -5.09
C LYS A 200 -21.86 -5.43 -4.78
N LEU A 201 -22.78 -5.60 -5.74
CA LEU A 201 -23.96 -6.43 -5.53
C LEU A 201 -23.60 -7.91 -5.40
N GLU A 202 -22.59 -8.37 -6.16
CA GLU A 202 -22.02 -9.71 -6.04
C GLU A 202 -21.26 -9.88 -4.73
N TRP A 203 -20.45 -8.88 -4.33
CA TRP A 203 -19.73 -8.88 -3.05
C TRP A 203 -20.67 -8.94 -1.85
N MET A 204 -21.74 -8.15 -1.87
CA MET A 204 -22.77 -8.16 -0.81
C MET A 204 -23.56 -9.47 -0.79
N ALA A 205 -23.88 -10.04 -1.97
CA ALA A 205 -24.51 -11.36 -2.07
C ALA A 205 -23.60 -12.47 -1.52
N ALA A 206 -22.28 -12.36 -1.76
CA ALA A 206 -21.25 -13.22 -1.20
C ALA A 206 -20.99 -12.97 0.30
N GLY A 207 -21.54 -11.89 0.87
CA GLY A 207 -21.42 -11.55 2.29
C GLY A 207 -20.06 -10.96 2.68
N TYR A 208 -19.31 -10.35 1.74
CA TYR A 208 -17.99 -9.78 2.03
C TYR A 208 -18.06 -8.63 3.03
N ASP A 209 -19.12 -7.83 2.98
CA ASP A 209 -19.44 -6.70 3.87
C ASP A 209 -19.67 -7.09 5.33
N ARG A 210 -19.93 -8.37 5.61
CA ARG A 210 -20.27 -8.90 6.93
C ARG A 210 -19.56 -10.22 7.23
N SER A 211 -18.48 -10.49 6.54
CA SER A 211 -17.67 -11.68 6.74
C SER A 211 -16.90 -11.63 8.07
N ARG A 212 -16.63 -12.80 8.63
CA ARG A 212 -15.87 -12.96 9.87
C ARG A 212 -14.92 -14.15 9.76
N THR A 213 -13.82 -14.06 10.49
CA THR A 213 -12.91 -15.19 10.66
C THR A 213 -13.42 -16.18 11.69
N ARG A 214 -13.08 -17.45 11.48
CA ARG A 214 -13.25 -18.51 12.47
C ARG A 214 -12.05 -19.44 12.41
N ALA A 215 -11.40 -19.68 13.55
CA ALA A 215 -10.39 -20.71 13.69
C ALA A 215 -11.01 -22.03 14.13
N TYR A 216 -10.52 -23.13 13.57
CA TYR A 216 -10.95 -24.50 13.84
C TYR A 216 -9.97 -25.27 14.70
N ALA A 217 -8.69 -24.93 14.57
CA ALA A 217 -7.62 -25.49 15.36
C ALA A 217 -6.58 -24.39 15.63
N THR A 218 -6.07 -24.36 16.85
CA THR A 218 -4.96 -23.49 17.25
C THR A 218 -3.98 -24.30 18.09
N THR A 219 -2.73 -24.30 17.69
CA THR A 219 -1.60 -24.88 18.44
C THR A 219 -0.50 -23.88 18.58
N TRP A 220 0.38 -24.06 19.54
CA TRP A 220 1.50 -23.17 19.73
C TRP A 220 2.75 -23.90 20.22
N LYS A 221 3.90 -23.29 20.03
CA LYS A 221 5.20 -23.73 20.56
C LYS A 221 6.06 -22.54 20.96
N THR A 222 6.99 -22.76 21.86
CA THR A 222 8.00 -21.78 22.23
C THR A 222 9.38 -22.40 22.26
N ASN A 223 10.39 -21.59 21.97
CA ASN A 223 11.81 -21.93 22.15
C ASN A 223 12.47 -21.10 23.27
N GLY A 224 11.66 -20.34 24.03
CA GLY A 224 12.10 -19.46 25.10
C GLY A 224 12.43 -18.01 24.63
N GLU A 225 12.73 -17.82 23.36
CA GLU A 225 13.03 -16.51 22.74
C GLU A 225 11.89 -16.02 21.85
N SER A 226 11.00 -16.91 21.45
CA SER A 226 9.80 -16.58 20.65
C SER A 226 8.67 -17.54 20.94
N VAL A 227 7.45 -17.10 20.65
CA VAL A 227 6.24 -17.92 20.64
C VAL A 227 5.70 -17.97 19.22
N THR A 228 5.47 -19.19 18.70
CA THR A 228 4.85 -19.40 17.39
C THR A 228 3.49 -20.02 17.57
N ILE A 229 2.46 -19.41 17.00
CA ILE A 229 1.06 -19.89 17.01
C ILE A 229 0.69 -20.31 15.60
N TYR A 230 0.05 -21.46 15.49
CA TYR A 230 -0.50 -22.00 14.23
C TYR A 230 -2.01 -22.09 14.32
N SER A 231 -2.72 -21.58 13.33
CA SER A 231 -4.18 -21.69 13.28
C SER A 231 -4.66 -22.04 11.88
N THR A 232 -5.56 -23.03 11.82
CA THR A 232 -6.37 -23.30 10.62
C THR A 232 -7.67 -22.54 10.76
N MET A 233 -7.97 -21.67 9.80
CA MET A 233 -9.08 -20.73 9.91
C MET A 233 -9.77 -20.50 8.56
N SER A 234 -10.94 -19.88 8.59
CA SER A 234 -11.67 -19.49 7.38
C SER A 234 -12.29 -18.13 7.52
N VAL A 235 -12.66 -17.53 6.37
CA VAL A 235 -13.49 -16.33 6.27
C VAL A 235 -14.82 -16.70 5.62
N ALA A 236 -15.91 -16.35 6.28
CA ALA A 236 -17.27 -16.55 5.77
C ALA A 236 -18.25 -15.55 6.40
N ALA A 237 -19.35 -15.27 5.72
CA ALA A 237 -20.52 -14.67 6.34
C ALA A 237 -21.41 -15.74 7.00
N VAL A 238 -22.22 -15.34 7.96
CA VAL A 238 -23.17 -16.24 8.63
C VAL A 238 -24.11 -16.88 7.62
N ALA A 239 -24.27 -18.20 7.71
CA ALA A 239 -25.11 -19.03 6.83
C ALA A 239 -24.69 -19.08 5.35
N LEU A 240 -23.47 -18.64 5.02
CA LEU A 240 -22.88 -18.77 3.68
C LEU A 240 -21.68 -19.75 3.71
N GLN A 241 -21.29 -20.21 2.52
CA GLN A 241 -20.09 -21.02 2.34
C GLN A 241 -18.84 -20.20 2.64
N ARG A 242 -17.73 -20.88 2.88
CA ARG A 242 -16.43 -20.26 3.10
C ARG A 242 -15.95 -19.59 1.82
N VAL A 243 -15.57 -18.33 1.96
CA VAL A 243 -14.91 -17.56 0.90
C VAL A 243 -13.44 -17.88 0.83
N LEU A 244 -12.80 -18.01 2.02
CA LEU A 244 -11.38 -18.31 2.16
C LEU A 244 -11.17 -19.42 3.18
N ASP A 245 -10.24 -20.32 2.89
CA ASP A 245 -9.57 -21.18 3.85
C ASP A 245 -8.14 -20.70 4.03
N MET A 246 -7.64 -20.71 5.28
CA MET A 246 -6.34 -20.13 5.60
C MET A 246 -5.58 -20.97 6.63
N GLU A 247 -4.26 -21.04 6.44
CA GLU A 247 -3.32 -21.52 7.46
C GLU A 247 -2.46 -20.34 7.90
N ALA A 248 -2.64 -19.90 9.14
CA ALA A 248 -1.93 -18.76 9.70
C ALA A 248 -0.84 -19.21 10.67
N GLN A 249 0.36 -18.66 10.51
CA GLN A 249 1.46 -18.76 11.44
C GLN A 249 1.79 -17.36 11.97
N TRP A 250 1.70 -17.19 13.29
CA TRP A 250 2.10 -15.99 13.99
C TRP A 250 3.36 -16.26 14.79
N ASN A 251 4.36 -15.43 14.67
CA ASN A 251 5.58 -15.47 15.47
C ASN A 251 5.69 -14.19 16.28
N ILE A 252 5.84 -14.33 17.59
CA ILE A 252 6.00 -13.22 18.54
C ILE A 252 7.39 -13.34 19.13
N SER A 253 8.26 -12.33 18.90
CA SER A 253 9.61 -12.28 19.45
C SER A 253 9.60 -11.77 20.90
N ALA A 254 10.70 -12.00 21.64
CA ALA A 254 10.88 -11.45 22.97
C ALA A 254 10.90 -9.91 23.00
N ALA A 255 11.15 -9.26 21.86
CA ALA A 255 11.04 -7.82 21.68
C ALA A 255 9.59 -7.31 21.51
N GLY A 256 8.62 -8.21 21.39
CA GLY A 256 7.22 -7.87 21.12
C GLY A 256 6.91 -7.65 19.64
N GLU A 257 7.84 -7.95 18.74
CA GLU A 257 7.59 -7.90 17.30
C GLU A 257 6.68 -9.06 16.90
N ILE A 258 5.71 -8.80 16.03
CA ILE A 258 4.75 -9.80 15.54
C ILE A 258 5.00 -10.01 14.05
N THR A 259 5.29 -11.23 13.64
CA THR A 259 5.32 -11.62 12.22
C THR A 259 4.17 -12.56 11.93
N VAL A 260 3.47 -12.35 10.83
CA VAL A 260 2.41 -13.24 10.36
C VAL A 260 2.72 -13.74 8.97
N THR A 261 2.47 -15.03 8.75
CA THR A 261 2.43 -15.66 7.41
C THR A 261 1.09 -16.40 7.29
N MET A 262 0.31 -16.07 6.27
CA MET A 262 -0.96 -16.73 5.97
C MET A 262 -0.92 -17.35 4.58
N GLN A 263 -1.10 -18.68 4.52
CA GLN A 263 -1.38 -19.37 3.26
C GLN A 263 -2.88 -19.30 3.04
N VAL A 264 -3.29 -18.68 1.95
CA VAL A 264 -4.70 -18.39 1.67
C VAL A 264 -5.14 -19.16 0.44
N LYS A 265 -6.30 -19.81 0.55
CA LYS A 265 -6.99 -20.45 -0.57
C LYS A 265 -8.38 -19.84 -0.71
N LYS A 266 -8.64 -19.21 -1.88
CA LYS A 266 -9.94 -18.65 -2.23
C LYS A 266 -10.84 -19.70 -2.85
N ASN A 267 -12.10 -19.73 -2.46
CA ASN A 267 -13.13 -20.46 -3.19
C ASN A 267 -13.47 -19.71 -4.49
N MET A 268 -13.16 -20.33 -5.63
CA MET A 268 -13.32 -19.73 -6.95
C MET A 268 -14.78 -19.61 -7.44
N GLU A 269 -15.75 -20.15 -6.70
CA GLU A 269 -17.17 -19.91 -6.96
C GLU A 269 -17.64 -18.50 -6.52
N PHE A 270 -16.83 -17.83 -5.70
CA PHE A 270 -17.07 -16.47 -5.24
C PHE A 270 -16.39 -15.43 -6.16
N PRO A 271 -16.93 -14.20 -6.27
CA PRO A 271 -16.32 -13.14 -7.07
C PRO A 271 -14.90 -12.78 -6.59
N GLN A 272 -14.17 -12.00 -7.39
CA GLN A 272 -12.87 -11.45 -6.99
C GLN A 272 -12.99 -10.67 -5.67
N LEU A 273 -11.93 -10.71 -4.86
CA LEU A 273 -11.91 -10.02 -3.58
C LEU A 273 -11.76 -8.50 -3.78
N PRO A 274 -12.49 -7.65 -3.06
CA PRO A 274 -12.22 -6.20 -3.02
C PRO A 274 -10.81 -5.88 -2.56
N ARG A 275 -10.38 -6.56 -1.49
CA ARG A 275 -9.03 -6.52 -0.90
C ARG A 275 -8.79 -7.78 -0.07
N PHE A 276 -7.55 -8.01 0.32
CA PHE A 276 -7.20 -9.01 1.34
C PHE A 276 -6.05 -8.50 2.18
N GLY A 277 -6.24 -8.51 3.50
CA GLY A 277 -5.21 -8.13 4.45
C GLY A 277 -5.66 -8.16 5.90
N LEU A 278 -4.91 -7.49 6.76
CA LEU A 278 -5.24 -7.25 8.16
C LEU A 278 -5.82 -5.87 8.34
N ARG A 279 -6.81 -5.74 9.22
CA ARG A 279 -7.36 -4.46 9.69
C ARG A 279 -7.12 -4.34 11.20
N LEU A 280 -6.45 -3.27 11.59
CA LEU A 280 -6.20 -2.92 12.97
C LEU A 280 -6.95 -1.62 13.30
N PHE A 281 -7.51 -1.58 14.50
CA PHE A 281 -8.13 -0.37 15.06
C PHE A 281 -7.22 0.12 16.17
N LEU A 282 -6.26 0.99 15.84
CA LEU A 282 -5.34 1.53 16.84
C LEU A 282 -6.08 2.53 17.71
N LYS A 283 -5.91 2.37 19.01
CA LYS A 283 -6.53 3.26 19.99
C LYS A 283 -5.94 4.66 19.85
N GLU A 284 -6.84 5.66 19.80
CA GLU A 284 -6.52 7.05 19.60
C GLU A 284 -6.04 7.38 18.16
N GLU A 285 -5.95 8.68 17.86
CA GLU A 285 -5.53 9.18 16.56
C GLU A 285 -4.00 9.35 16.52
N TYR A 286 -3.38 8.70 15.53
CA TYR A 286 -2.00 8.96 15.14
C TYR A 286 -2.00 10.11 14.13
N GLU A 287 -0.98 10.94 14.15
CA GLU A 287 -0.89 12.12 13.28
C GLU A 287 0.07 11.93 12.13
N GLY A 288 1.32 11.56 12.41
CA GLY A 288 2.36 11.41 11.41
C GLY A 288 2.21 10.14 10.60
N LEU A 289 2.47 10.23 9.30
CA LEU A 289 2.57 9.07 8.39
C LEU A 289 3.85 9.20 7.57
N LYS A 290 4.64 8.13 7.55
CA LYS A 290 5.83 7.98 6.75
C LYS A 290 5.82 6.64 6.06
N PHE A 291 6.06 6.61 4.76
CA PHE A 291 6.11 5.36 3.99
C PHE A 291 7.05 5.46 2.81
N TYR A 292 7.53 4.33 2.34
CA TYR A 292 8.22 4.22 1.07
C TYR A 292 7.39 3.37 0.11
N GLY A 293 6.99 3.95 -1.01
CA GLY A 293 6.11 3.34 -2.00
C GLY A 293 5.64 4.34 -3.04
N LEU A 294 4.58 4.01 -3.75
CA LEU A 294 3.93 4.91 -4.71
C LEU A 294 3.14 6.02 -4.00
N GLY A 295 3.62 7.25 -4.15
CA GLY A 295 3.05 8.46 -3.55
C GLY A 295 3.34 9.72 -4.37
N PRO A 296 3.00 10.91 -3.84
CA PRO A 296 2.36 11.19 -2.55
C PRO A 296 0.85 10.98 -2.52
N HIS A 297 0.19 10.88 -3.68
CA HIS A 297 -1.26 10.71 -3.80
C HIS A 297 -1.66 9.24 -3.63
N GLU A 298 -2.97 9.01 -3.44
CA GLU A 298 -3.49 7.64 -3.41
C GLU A 298 -3.12 6.87 -4.67
N SER A 299 -2.81 5.60 -4.50
CA SER A 299 -2.46 4.71 -5.59
C SER A 299 -3.14 3.35 -5.45
N TYR A 300 -3.55 2.79 -6.59
CA TYR A 300 -4.16 1.47 -6.74
C TYR A 300 -3.50 0.76 -7.92
N VAL A 301 -3.64 -0.53 -8.02
CA VAL A 301 -2.99 -1.34 -9.06
C VAL A 301 -3.26 -0.84 -10.49
N ASP A 302 -4.40 -0.20 -10.73
CA ASP A 302 -4.82 0.36 -12.02
C ASP A 302 -4.94 1.90 -12.05
N LYS A 303 -4.63 2.59 -10.93
CA LYS A 303 -4.62 4.05 -10.81
C LYS A 303 -3.40 4.48 -9.99
N HIS A 304 -2.28 4.76 -10.63
CA HIS A 304 -1.02 5.14 -9.97
C HIS A 304 -0.11 6.03 -10.84
N ARG A 305 -0.59 6.50 -11.99
CA ARG A 305 0.22 7.28 -12.93
C ARG A 305 0.57 8.68 -12.42
N SER A 306 -0.19 9.20 -11.44
CA SER A 306 0.13 10.46 -10.75
C SER A 306 1.24 10.29 -9.70
N CYS A 307 1.60 9.05 -9.35
CA CYS A 307 2.54 8.70 -8.30
C CYS A 307 3.90 8.28 -8.85
N SER A 308 4.92 8.43 -8.04
CA SER A 308 6.26 7.86 -8.24
C SER A 308 6.75 7.27 -6.92
N HIS A 309 7.69 6.32 -7.00
CA HIS A 309 8.27 5.73 -5.80
C HIS A 309 9.13 6.75 -5.05
N GLY A 310 8.97 6.78 -3.75
CA GLY A 310 9.72 7.69 -2.90
C GLY A 310 9.43 7.53 -1.43
N LEU A 311 10.20 8.22 -0.63
CA LEU A 311 9.90 8.41 0.79
C LEU A 311 8.87 9.54 0.90
N CYS A 312 7.69 9.20 1.40
CA CYS A 312 6.60 10.16 1.65
C CYS A 312 6.50 10.40 3.16
N GLU A 313 6.49 11.66 3.54
CA GLU A 313 6.24 12.13 4.91
C GLU A 313 5.03 13.08 4.87
N THR A 314 3.98 12.73 5.60
CA THR A 314 2.67 13.39 5.53
C THR A 314 1.90 13.17 6.82
N THR A 315 0.60 13.37 6.83
CA THR A 315 -0.26 13.09 7.97
C THR A 315 -1.37 12.10 7.60
N VAL A 316 -1.90 11.39 8.60
CA VAL A 316 -3.06 10.50 8.43
C VAL A 316 -4.27 11.26 7.88
N ALA A 317 -4.46 12.50 8.34
CA ALA A 317 -5.57 13.34 7.88
C ALA A 317 -5.48 13.71 6.39
N GLU A 318 -4.25 13.94 5.88
CA GLU A 318 -4.01 14.30 4.48
C GLU A 318 -4.17 13.14 3.51
N GLN A 319 -4.30 11.91 4.01
CA GLN A 319 -4.56 10.74 3.15
C GLN A 319 -6.03 10.64 2.74
N HIS A 320 -6.93 11.38 3.40
CA HIS A 320 -8.33 11.35 3.05
C HIS A 320 -8.63 12.18 1.81
N GLU A 321 -9.14 11.53 0.76
CA GLU A 321 -9.70 12.20 -0.42
C GLU A 321 -11.18 12.48 -0.18
N ASP A 322 -11.54 13.75 -0.18
CA ASP A 322 -12.89 14.22 0.14
C ASP A 322 -13.85 14.06 -1.05
N TYR A 323 -14.08 12.80 -1.48
CA TYR A 323 -15.07 12.49 -2.49
C TYR A 323 -16.47 12.87 -2.03
N LEU A 324 -17.26 13.53 -2.89
CA LEU A 324 -18.64 13.96 -2.58
C LEU A 324 -19.50 12.83 -2.01
N ARG A 325 -19.36 11.64 -2.58
CA ARG A 325 -19.88 10.41 -2.03
C ARG A 325 -18.73 9.62 -1.41
N PRO A 326 -18.77 9.38 -0.10
CA PRO A 326 -17.75 8.57 0.57
C PRO A 326 -17.59 7.21 -0.08
N GLN A 327 -16.34 6.79 -0.24
CA GLN A 327 -15.93 5.54 -0.88
C GLN A 327 -14.50 5.22 -0.52
N GLU A 328 -13.95 4.09 -0.95
CA GLU A 328 -12.54 3.74 -0.80
C GLU A 328 -11.67 4.87 -1.34
N ASN A 329 -10.71 5.32 -0.53
CA ASN A 329 -9.76 6.38 -0.88
C ASN A 329 -8.50 6.27 -0.02
N GLY A 330 -7.44 6.98 -0.41
CA GLY A 330 -6.21 7.15 0.37
C GLY A 330 -5.36 5.89 0.53
N SER A 331 -5.53 4.86 -0.30
CA SER A 331 -4.65 3.70 -0.29
C SER A 331 -3.34 3.98 -1.03
N HIS A 332 -2.27 3.29 -0.62
CA HIS A 332 -0.98 3.29 -1.29
C HIS A 332 -0.58 1.87 -1.65
N THR A 333 -0.02 1.69 -2.85
CA THR A 333 0.44 0.38 -3.35
C THR A 333 1.94 0.38 -3.60
N ASP A 334 2.50 -0.81 -3.79
CA ASP A 334 3.93 -1.03 -4.04
C ASP A 334 4.81 -0.40 -2.94
N CYS A 335 4.38 -0.61 -1.68
CA CYS A 335 5.02 -0.06 -0.51
C CYS A 335 5.96 -1.09 0.14
N ASP A 336 7.18 -0.68 0.45
CA ASP A 336 8.15 -1.53 1.15
C ASP A 336 7.93 -1.49 2.67
N TYR A 337 7.54 -0.35 3.22
CA TYR A 337 7.16 -0.17 4.63
C TYR A 337 6.24 1.04 4.81
N MET A 338 5.56 1.06 5.95
CA MET A 338 4.83 2.22 6.44
C MET A 338 5.04 2.39 7.95
N MET A 339 4.98 3.62 8.42
CA MET A 339 5.05 4.01 9.83
C MET A 339 4.03 5.09 10.12
N ILE A 340 3.33 4.97 11.23
CA ILE A 340 2.50 6.05 11.77
C ILE A 340 2.99 6.41 13.16
N GLU A 341 2.95 7.68 13.46
CA GLU A 341 3.58 8.26 14.63
C GLU A 341 2.61 9.14 15.43
N ARG A 342 2.77 9.09 16.74
CA ARG A 342 2.27 10.08 17.69
C ARG A 342 3.42 10.41 18.66
N GLU A 343 3.24 11.43 19.53
CA GLU A 343 4.32 11.94 20.40
C GLU A 343 5.13 10.87 21.12
N ASP A 344 4.49 9.80 21.59
CA ASP A 344 5.08 8.82 22.51
C ASP A 344 5.26 7.43 21.91
N ARG A 345 4.78 7.19 20.68
CA ARG A 345 4.88 5.86 20.06
C ARG A 345 4.77 5.88 18.54
N THR A 346 5.34 4.83 17.95
CA THR A 346 5.30 4.53 16.53
C THR A 346 4.73 3.13 16.32
N PHE A 347 3.87 2.97 15.34
CA PHE A 347 3.52 1.69 14.76
C PHE A 347 4.12 1.61 13.36
N ALA A 348 4.82 0.51 13.05
CA ALA A 348 5.36 0.27 11.72
C ALA A 348 4.92 -1.10 11.19
N ALA A 349 4.76 -1.18 9.88
CA ALA A 349 4.51 -2.41 9.15
C ALA A 349 5.49 -2.54 7.99
N VAL A 350 6.00 -3.74 7.78
CA VAL A 350 6.95 -4.09 6.72
C VAL A 350 6.71 -5.51 6.26
N ALA A 351 6.91 -5.77 4.97
CA ALA A 351 6.80 -7.12 4.40
C ALA A 351 8.04 -7.45 3.54
N PRO A 352 8.34 -8.75 3.30
CA PRO A 352 9.41 -9.16 2.40
C PRO A 352 9.18 -8.70 0.95
N GLU A 353 7.92 -8.68 0.53
CA GLU A 353 7.47 -8.21 -0.77
C GLU A 353 6.65 -6.92 -0.62
N PRO A 354 6.62 -6.04 -1.62
CA PRO A 354 5.81 -4.83 -1.57
C PRO A 354 4.33 -5.14 -1.32
N PHE A 355 3.70 -4.32 -0.51
CA PHE A 355 2.31 -4.46 -0.09
C PHE A 355 1.50 -3.18 -0.34
N ALA A 356 0.20 -3.23 -0.11
CA ALA A 356 -0.65 -2.06 -0.09
C ALA A 356 -1.09 -1.74 1.34
N PHE A 357 -1.32 -0.45 1.63
CA PHE A 357 -1.88 -0.06 2.91
C PHE A 357 -2.87 1.10 2.75
N ASN A 358 -3.72 1.25 3.76
CA ASN A 358 -4.58 2.41 3.95
C ASN A 358 -4.58 2.78 5.43
N VAL A 359 -4.49 4.09 5.72
CA VAL A 359 -4.58 4.62 7.07
C VAL A 359 -5.62 5.73 7.08
N SER A 360 -6.62 5.63 7.95
CA SER A 360 -7.74 6.55 7.97
C SER A 360 -8.29 6.75 9.39
N TYR A 361 -8.97 7.87 9.62
CA TYR A 361 -9.81 8.07 10.81
C TYR A 361 -11.26 7.57 10.63
N TYR A 362 -11.58 7.09 9.41
CA TYR A 362 -12.90 6.56 9.09
C TYR A 362 -12.83 5.04 8.88
N THR A 363 -13.87 4.33 9.29
CA THR A 363 -14.00 2.90 9.00
C THR A 363 -14.55 2.69 7.58
N GLN A 364 -14.35 1.50 7.01
CA GLN A 364 -14.95 1.15 5.71
C GLN A 364 -16.47 1.14 5.78
N GLU A 365 -17.03 0.79 6.93
CA GLU A 365 -18.46 0.80 7.22
C GLU A 365 -19.01 2.25 7.14
N GLU A 366 -18.36 3.19 7.83
CA GLU A 366 -18.70 4.61 7.79
C GLU A 366 -18.69 5.16 6.36
N LEU A 367 -17.61 4.89 5.60
CA LEU A 367 -17.50 5.30 4.20
C LEU A 367 -18.55 4.62 3.29
N THR A 368 -19.01 3.42 3.64
CA THR A 368 -20.01 2.68 2.86
C THR A 368 -21.43 3.21 3.09
N GLU A 369 -21.76 3.59 4.32
CA GLU A 369 -23.10 3.93 4.76
C GLU A 369 -23.50 5.36 4.45
N LYS A 370 -22.53 6.30 4.50
CA LYS A 370 -22.83 7.74 4.30
C LYS A 370 -23.07 8.06 2.82
N ALA A 371 -24.05 8.93 2.58
CA ALA A 371 -24.41 9.40 1.25
C ALA A 371 -23.54 10.59 0.78
N HIS A 372 -23.05 11.39 1.74
CA HIS A 372 -22.30 12.61 1.47
C HIS A 372 -21.11 12.76 2.43
N ASN A 373 -20.03 13.38 1.96
CA ASN A 373 -18.81 13.60 2.71
C ASN A 373 -19.00 14.40 4.02
N PHE A 374 -19.90 15.37 4.03
CA PHE A 374 -20.20 16.18 5.23
C PHE A 374 -20.93 15.41 6.33
N GLU A 375 -21.40 14.19 6.06
CA GLU A 375 -22.05 13.31 7.04
C GLU A 375 -21.04 12.42 7.77
N LEU A 376 -19.78 12.38 7.30
CA LEU A 376 -18.74 11.50 7.84
C LEU A 376 -18.38 11.90 9.29
N GLU A 377 -18.33 10.88 10.14
CA GLU A 377 -17.90 11.00 11.53
C GLU A 377 -16.62 10.17 11.75
N LYS A 378 -15.59 10.80 12.32
CA LYS A 378 -14.36 10.11 12.68
C LYS A 378 -14.63 9.07 13.77
N SER A 379 -13.95 7.92 13.67
CA SER A 379 -14.07 6.83 14.66
C SER A 379 -13.44 7.15 16.04
N GLY A 380 -12.63 8.21 16.13
CA GLY A 380 -11.80 8.52 17.30
C GLY A 380 -10.59 7.60 17.47
N ASN A 381 -10.31 6.77 16.44
CA ASN A 381 -9.22 5.83 16.38
C ASN A 381 -8.53 5.92 15.03
N THR A 382 -7.35 5.32 14.90
CA THR A 382 -6.69 5.17 13.61
C THR A 382 -6.96 3.76 13.08
N VAL A 383 -7.64 3.69 11.93
CA VAL A 383 -7.92 2.44 11.22
C VAL A 383 -6.80 2.18 10.24
N VAL A 384 -6.09 1.07 10.41
CA VAL A 384 -4.96 0.67 9.54
C VAL A 384 -5.34 -0.61 8.81
N CYS A 385 -5.33 -0.56 7.49
CA CYS A 385 -5.45 -1.74 6.64
C CYS A 385 -4.07 -2.04 6.03
N LEU A 386 -3.61 -3.28 6.18
CA LEU A 386 -2.35 -3.78 5.62
C LEU A 386 -2.71 -4.91 4.66
N ASP A 387 -2.58 -4.68 3.37
CA ASP A 387 -3.12 -5.56 2.35
C ASP A 387 -2.02 -6.30 1.58
N TYR A 388 -2.27 -7.57 1.32
CA TYR A 388 -1.58 -8.31 0.28
C TYR A 388 -1.77 -7.61 -1.08
N ALA A 389 -3.03 -7.31 -1.40
CA ALA A 389 -3.42 -6.58 -2.61
C ALA A 389 -4.86 -6.07 -2.50
N GLN A 390 -5.20 -5.16 -3.41
CA GLN A 390 -6.55 -4.72 -3.67
C GLN A 390 -6.94 -4.96 -5.12
N ASN A 391 -8.24 -5.22 -5.36
CA ASN A 391 -8.83 -5.20 -6.69
C ASN A 391 -8.76 -3.78 -7.27
N GLY A 392 -8.49 -3.65 -8.56
CA GLY A 392 -8.48 -2.34 -9.22
C GLY A 392 -9.80 -1.58 -9.05
N ILE A 393 -9.75 -0.25 -9.18
CA ILE A 393 -10.88 0.65 -8.92
C ILE A 393 -11.44 1.32 -10.18
N GLY A 394 -10.83 1.09 -11.35
CA GLY A 394 -10.97 1.94 -12.55
C GLY A 394 -12.12 1.62 -13.48
N SER A 395 -12.91 0.56 -13.32
CA SER A 395 -13.88 0.21 -14.35
C SER A 395 -15.17 -0.41 -13.86
N ASN A 396 -16.11 -0.63 -14.81
CA ASN A 396 -17.42 -1.24 -14.68
C ASN A 396 -18.59 -0.32 -14.25
N SER A 397 -18.38 0.97 -14.11
CA SER A 397 -19.49 1.91 -13.89
C SER A 397 -20.39 2.01 -15.15
N CYS A 398 -19.80 2.41 -16.29
CA CYS A 398 -20.45 2.47 -17.61
C CYS A 398 -19.53 1.99 -18.75
N GLY A 399 -18.37 1.45 -18.42
CA GLY A 399 -17.37 0.88 -19.33
C GLY A 399 -17.31 -0.65 -19.28
N PRO A 400 -16.25 -1.24 -19.86
CA PRO A 400 -15.97 -2.67 -19.78
C PRO A 400 -15.67 -3.09 -18.35
N GLU A 401 -15.69 -4.39 -18.11
CA GLU A 401 -15.23 -4.96 -16.85
C GLU A 401 -13.75 -4.66 -16.61
N LEU A 402 -13.37 -4.69 -15.32
CA LEU A 402 -11.98 -4.59 -14.91
C LEU A 402 -11.14 -5.66 -15.61
N ARG A 403 -9.99 -5.28 -16.14
CA ARG A 403 -9.07 -6.23 -16.77
C ARG A 403 -8.59 -7.28 -15.76
N LYS A 404 -8.32 -8.48 -16.25
CA LYS A 404 -7.93 -9.62 -15.39
C LYS A 404 -6.66 -9.36 -14.57
N GLU A 405 -5.69 -8.66 -15.17
CA GLU A 405 -4.43 -8.31 -14.52
C GLU A 405 -4.58 -7.40 -13.29
N TYR A 406 -5.71 -6.71 -13.16
CA TYR A 406 -6.02 -5.83 -12.02
C TYR A 406 -6.99 -6.46 -11.02
N ARG A 407 -7.40 -7.72 -11.22
CA ARG A 407 -8.32 -8.42 -10.33
C ARG A 407 -7.57 -9.16 -9.25
N LEU A 408 -8.04 -9.07 -8.02
CA LEU A 408 -7.61 -9.94 -6.92
C LEU A 408 -8.44 -11.24 -6.95
N ASP A 409 -8.06 -12.14 -7.85
CA ASP A 409 -8.81 -13.38 -8.15
C ASP A 409 -7.91 -14.62 -8.23
N GLN A 410 -6.79 -14.60 -7.53
CA GLN A 410 -5.87 -15.74 -7.43
C GLN A 410 -6.52 -16.82 -6.54
N GLU A 411 -6.41 -18.10 -6.94
CA GLU A 411 -6.91 -19.21 -6.14
C GLU A 411 -6.11 -19.39 -4.86
N THR A 412 -4.78 -19.20 -4.93
CA THR A 412 -3.88 -19.34 -3.77
C THR A 412 -2.86 -18.23 -3.75
N PHE A 413 -2.56 -17.71 -2.56
CA PHE A 413 -1.51 -16.72 -2.35
C PHE A 413 -1.01 -16.76 -0.91
N THR A 414 0.14 -16.15 -0.67
CA THR A 414 0.75 -16.01 0.65
C THR A 414 0.75 -14.55 1.05
N PHE A 415 0.25 -14.25 2.25
CA PHE A 415 0.35 -12.94 2.87
C PHE A 415 1.39 -13.00 3.99
N GLU A 416 2.35 -12.11 3.95
CA GLU A 416 3.38 -11.97 4.98
C GLU A 416 3.44 -10.52 5.45
N MET A 417 3.55 -10.33 6.78
CA MET A 417 3.64 -9.00 7.37
C MET A 417 4.37 -9.05 8.71
N LYS A 418 5.23 -8.09 8.97
CA LYS A 418 5.82 -7.83 10.27
C LYS A 418 5.27 -6.54 10.85
N LEU A 419 4.75 -6.62 12.08
CA LEU A 419 4.18 -5.51 12.84
C LEU A 419 5.14 -5.15 13.98
N LEU A 420 5.40 -3.87 14.13
CA LEU A 420 6.38 -3.32 15.05
C LEU A 420 5.71 -2.21 15.88
N PHE A 421 5.83 -2.30 17.19
CA PHE A 421 5.30 -1.31 18.13
C PHE A 421 6.43 -0.79 19.02
N GLY A 422 6.60 0.54 19.13
CA GLY A 422 7.70 1.12 19.93
C GLY A 422 7.70 2.63 19.95
N LYS A 423 8.82 3.22 20.39
CA LYS A 423 9.01 4.68 20.42
C LYS A 423 9.85 5.20 19.27
N GLU A 424 10.81 4.40 18.78
CA GLU A 424 11.74 4.79 17.69
C GLU A 424 12.10 3.56 16.85
N TRP A 425 12.27 3.78 15.55
CA TRP A 425 12.65 2.76 14.56
C TRP A 425 13.74 3.26 13.60
#